data_ab040c31fa18c07aa69bd3baa12add66
#
_entry.id   ab040c31fa18c07aa69bd3baa12add66
#
_cell.length_a   1.000
_cell.length_b   1.000
_cell.length_c   1.000
_cell.angle_alpha   90.00
_cell.angle_beta   90.00
_cell.angle_gamma   90.00
#
_symmetry.space_group_name_H-M   'P 1'
#
loop_
_entity.id
_entity.type
_entity.pdbx_description
1 polymer ?
#
loop_
_entity_poly.entity_id
_entity_poly.type
_entity_poly.pdbx_seq_one_letter_code
_entity_poly.pdbx_strand_id
1 'polypeptide(L)'
;MSNSKHSSTIITLLCITSMLCACSRSNWKLVWQDDFNGSGIDYTVWSHTDRGNADWANTQSKDPRCYEMRGGCLVLKGIVNDNLESDTAHYLTGGIWTKGKHAFDCGRIEVRARLQGAKGAWPAIWLLPFDTENNRWPNGGEIDIMERLNHDTIAYQTMHSYYTLNLKQDNNPPHYTTAPIKPNDFNVYGVDILPDSLVFHVNGKRTFTYPRINTDKPGQFPFYIPQYLLIDMQLGGSWVGAVDPSQLPVEMEIDWVKHYQPRKK
;
A
#
# COMPACT_ATOMS: atom_id res chain seq x y z
N MET A 1 -77.03 -30.46 31.74
CA MET A 1 -75.94 -29.45 31.87
C MET A 1 -74.70 -29.94 31.15
N SER A 2 -74.51 -29.49 29.92
CA SER A 2 -73.39 -29.91 29.06
C SER A 2 -72.49 -28.70 28.88
N ASN A 3 -71.25 -28.80 29.36
CA ASN A 3 -70.21 -27.76 29.16
C ASN A 3 -69.43 -28.08 27.89
N SER A 4 -69.65 -27.26 26.88
CA SER A 4 -68.84 -27.23 25.66
C SER A 4 -67.57 -26.41 25.88
N LYS A 5 -66.38 -27.02 25.80
CA LYS A 5 -65.09 -26.33 25.79
C LYS A 5 -64.72 -26.02 24.32
N HIS A 6 -64.67 -24.73 23.97
CA HIS A 6 -64.11 -24.29 22.72
C HIS A 6 -62.56 -24.23 22.85
N SER A 7 -61.85 -25.00 22.03
CA SER A 7 -60.43 -24.96 21.90
C SER A 7 -60.08 -23.99 20.77
N SER A 8 -59.46 -22.86 21.10
CA SER A 8 -58.95 -21.89 20.12
C SER A 8 -57.53 -22.29 19.69
N THR A 9 -57.38 -22.75 18.47
CA THR A 9 -56.08 -23.02 17.88
C THR A 9 -55.47 -21.73 17.32
N ILE A 10 -54.44 -21.24 17.97
CA ILE A 10 -53.68 -20.06 17.48
C ILE A 10 -52.67 -20.58 16.44
N ILE A 11 -52.88 -20.24 15.17
CA ILE A 11 -51.93 -20.48 14.08
C ILE A 11 -50.92 -19.31 14.08
N THR A 12 -49.70 -19.57 14.57
CA THR A 12 -48.62 -18.61 14.52
C THR A 12 -47.99 -18.67 13.11
N LEU A 13 -48.29 -17.66 12.31
CA LEU A 13 -47.71 -17.48 10.97
C LEU A 13 -46.26 -17.00 11.09
N LEU A 14 -45.30 -17.90 10.88
CA LEU A 14 -43.87 -17.58 10.90
C LEU A 14 -43.52 -16.90 9.56
N CYS A 15 -43.47 -15.57 9.53
CA CYS A 15 -42.92 -14.84 8.38
C CYS A 15 -41.39 -15.01 8.32
N ILE A 16 -40.94 -15.93 7.47
CA ILE A 16 -39.53 -16.04 7.11
C ILE A 16 -39.24 -14.94 6.09
N THR A 17 -38.75 -13.79 6.55
CA THR A 17 -38.16 -12.75 5.69
C THR A 17 -36.79 -13.25 5.22
N SER A 18 -36.75 -13.85 4.03
CA SER A 18 -35.50 -14.10 3.32
C SER A 18 -34.84 -12.77 2.96
N MET A 19 -33.83 -12.37 3.76
CA MET A 19 -32.91 -11.30 3.37
C MET A 19 -32.14 -11.78 2.13
N LEU A 20 -32.59 -11.41 0.96
CA LEU A 20 -31.82 -11.44 -0.26
C LEU A 20 -30.67 -10.47 -0.09
N CYS A 21 -29.52 -10.97 0.36
CA CYS A 21 -28.27 -10.25 0.31
C CYS A 21 -27.94 -10.05 -1.17
N ALA A 22 -28.33 -8.91 -1.72
CA ALA A 22 -27.94 -8.50 -3.06
C ALA A 22 -26.44 -8.28 -3.05
N CYS A 23 -25.69 -9.32 -3.36
CA CYS A 23 -24.25 -9.25 -3.60
C CYS A 23 -24.08 -8.39 -4.86
N SER A 24 -23.92 -7.06 -4.70
CA SER A 24 -23.58 -6.19 -5.82
C SER A 24 -22.24 -6.71 -6.35
N ARG A 25 -22.26 -7.25 -7.59
CA ARG A 25 -21.02 -7.71 -8.22
C ARG A 25 -20.07 -6.52 -8.27
N SER A 26 -18.95 -6.63 -7.56
CA SER A 26 -17.85 -5.67 -7.66
C SER A 26 -17.49 -5.46 -9.13
N ASN A 27 -17.28 -4.22 -9.57
CA ASN A 27 -16.81 -3.89 -10.91
C ASN A 27 -15.38 -4.39 -11.17
N TRP A 28 -14.74 -4.97 -10.18
CA TRP A 28 -13.38 -5.44 -10.18
C TRP A 28 -13.29 -6.97 -10.20
N LYS A 29 -12.33 -7.50 -10.95
CA LYS A 29 -11.97 -8.93 -11.00
C LYS A 29 -10.56 -9.05 -10.42
N LEU A 30 -10.38 -9.84 -9.36
CA LEU A 30 -9.07 -10.22 -8.86
C LEU A 30 -8.32 -11.00 -9.96
N VAL A 31 -7.13 -10.54 -10.32
CA VAL A 31 -6.29 -11.14 -11.36
C VAL A 31 -4.97 -11.69 -10.81
N TRP A 32 -4.50 -11.16 -9.69
CA TRP A 32 -3.30 -11.63 -8.98
C TRP A 32 -3.38 -11.31 -7.49
N GLN A 33 -2.77 -12.15 -6.66
CA GLN A 33 -2.55 -11.89 -5.24
C GLN A 33 -1.33 -12.62 -4.71
N ASP A 34 -0.73 -12.06 -3.66
CA ASP A 34 0.17 -12.73 -2.74
C ASP A 34 -0.34 -12.50 -1.31
N ASP A 35 -0.58 -13.56 -0.57
CA ASP A 35 -1.09 -13.55 0.80
C ASP A 35 -0.02 -13.94 1.83
N PHE A 36 1.24 -14.04 1.41
CA PHE A 36 2.40 -14.33 2.24
C PHE A 36 2.25 -15.54 3.18
N ASN A 37 1.39 -16.50 2.82
CA ASN A 37 1.16 -17.72 3.60
C ASN A 37 2.25 -18.79 3.42
N GLY A 38 3.24 -18.53 2.59
CA GLY A 38 4.39 -19.39 2.36
C GLY A 38 5.38 -19.41 3.52
N SER A 39 6.36 -20.31 3.46
CA SER A 39 7.46 -20.40 4.42
C SER A 39 8.57 -19.35 4.19
N GLY A 40 8.47 -18.54 3.15
CA GLY A 40 9.43 -17.51 2.77
C GLY A 40 8.89 -16.61 1.67
N ILE A 41 9.66 -15.59 1.31
CA ILE A 41 9.37 -14.68 0.22
C ILE A 41 9.44 -15.44 -1.11
N ASP A 42 8.44 -15.29 -1.97
CA ASP A 42 8.47 -15.83 -3.34
C ASP A 42 9.40 -15.00 -4.23
N TYR A 43 10.64 -15.44 -4.33
CA TYR A 43 11.65 -14.75 -5.14
C TYR A 43 11.42 -14.87 -6.66
N THR A 44 10.42 -15.56 -7.15
CA THR A 44 9.98 -15.49 -8.55
C THR A 44 9.25 -14.19 -8.85
N VAL A 45 8.62 -13.59 -7.84
CA VAL A 45 7.86 -12.33 -7.91
C VAL A 45 8.62 -11.18 -7.27
N TRP A 46 9.20 -11.40 -6.09
CA TRP A 46 9.83 -10.37 -5.28
C TRP A 46 11.37 -10.42 -5.36
N SER A 47 11.98 -9.30 -5.08
CA SER A 47 13.40 -9.19 -4.73
C SER A 47 13.51 -8.28 -3.51
N HIS A 48 14.59 -8.40 -2.75
CA HIS A 48 14.93 -7.38 -1.77
C HIS A 48 15.24 -6.07 -2.49
N THR A 49 14.86 -4.95 -1.89
CA THR A 49 15.27 -3.61 -2.36
C THR A 49 16.79 -3.45 -2.24
N ASP A 50 17.38 -2.73 -3.18
CA ASP A 50 18.80 -2.43 -3.14
C ASP A 50 19.07 -1.16 -2.32
N ARG A 51 20.21 -1.15 -1.61
CA ARG A 51 20.69 0.07 -0.96
C ARG A 51 21.07 1.13 -1.99
N GLY A 52 20.76 2.39 -1.67
CA GLY A 52 21.06 3.53 -2.52
C GLY A 52 21.44 4.77 -1.70
N ASN A 53 21.66 5.90 -2.36
CA ASN A 53 22.04 7.15 -1.71
C ASN A 53 20.83 8.02 -1.30
N ALA A 54 19.64 7.73 -1.80
CA ALA A 54 18.43 8.45 -1.42
C ALA A 54 18.05 8.12 0.03
N ASP A 55 17.40 9.05 0.73
CA ASP A 55 16.99 8.86 2.13
C ASP A 55 16.21 7.55 2.33
N TRP A 56 15.26 7.25 1.44
CA TRP A 56 14.46 6.03 1.49
C TRP A 56 15.29 4.74 1.33
N ALA A 57 16.45 4.80 0.62
CA ALA A 57 17.21 3.62 0.22
C ALA A 57 18.49 3.42 1.06
N ASN A 58 18.92 4.41 1.83
CA ASN A 58 20.25 4.40 2.46
C ASN A 58 20.41 3.40 3.61
N THR A 59 19.30 2.91 4.15
CA THR A 59 19.26 1.87 5.20
C THR A 59 18.81 0.51 4.69
N GLN A 60 18.38 0.39 3.40
CA GLN A 60 17.93 -0.87 2.83
C GLN A 60 19.00 -1.95 2.92
N SER A 61 18.61 -3.14 3.35
CA SER A 61 19.53 -4.25 3.62
C SER A 61 18.92 -5.59 3.23
N LYS A 62 19.79 -6.53 2.84
CA LYS A 62 19.44 -7.95 2.64
C LYS A 62 19.70 -8.79 3.89
N ASP A 63 20.01 -8.16 5.02
CA ASP A 63 20.22 -8.85 6.30
C ASP A 63 18.94 -9.61 6.68
N PRO A 64 19.04 -10.93 6.94
CA PRO A 64 17.86 -11.75 7.24
C PRO A 64 17.09 -11.30 8.49
N ARG A 65 17.74 -10.57 9.41
CA ARG A 65 17.08 -10.01 10.60
C ARG A 65 16.02 -8.96 10.26
N CYS A 66 16.10 -8.36 9.06
CA CYS A 66 15.12 -7.38 8.59
C CYS A 66 13.86 -8.01 7.99
N TYR A 67 13.78 -9.36 7.90
CA TYR A 67 12.69 -10.07 7.23
C TYR A 67 12.22 -11.24 8.09
N GLU A 68 10.92 -11.43 8.22
CA GLU A 68 10.34 -12.56 8.93
C GLU A 68 9.00 -12.95 8.32
N MET A 69 8.74 -14.26 8.20
CA MET A 69 7.39 -14.78 7.92
C MET A 69 6.75 -15.12 9.25
N ARG A 70 5.70 -14.40 9.64
CA ARG A 70 5.06 -14.55 10.95
C ARG A 70 3.54 -14.42 10.87
N GLY A 71 2.83 -15.48 11.30
CA GLY A 71 1.37 -15.48 11.36
C GLY A 71 0.67 -15.25 10.04
N GLY A 72 1.25 -15.72 8.91
CA GLY A 72 0.73 -15.51 7.57
C GLY A 72 0.96 -14.09 7.03
N CYS A 73 1.95 -13.39 7.56
CA CYS A 73 2.38 -12.06 7.10
C CYS A 73 3.87 -12.06 6.79
N LEU A 74 4.27 -11.23 5.83
CA LEU A 74 5.65 -10.80 5.72
C LEU A 74 5.87 -9.60 6.67
N VAL A 75 6.88 -9.70 7.52
CA VAL A 75 7.29 -8.63 8.45
C VAL A 75 8.58 -8.02 7.95
N LEU A 76 8.55 -6.74 7.62
CA LEU A 76 9.72 -5.93 7.32
C LEU A 76 10.10 -5.14 8.57
N LYS A 77 11.40 -5.17 8.94
CA LYS A 77 11.88 -4.57 10.17
C LYS A 77 12.88 -3.45 9.90
N GLY A 78 12.83 -2.45 10.76
CA GLY A 78 13.92 -1.48 10.93
C GLY A 78 14.63 -1.77 12.25
N ILE A 79 15.95 -1.98 12.20
CA ILE A 79 16.78 -2.40 13.32
C ILE A 79 18.02 -1.54 13.47
N VAL A 80 18.61 -1.53 14.68
CA VAL A 80 19.96 -1.04 14.90
C VAL A 80 20.95 -2.04 14.30
N ASN A 81 21.94 -1.55 13.57
CA ASN A 81 23.04 -2.38 13.12
C ASN A 81 24.08 -2.56 14.22
N ASP A 82 24.26 -3.77 14.68
CA ASP A 82 25.24 -4.15 15.73
C ASP A 82 26.57 -4.67 15.15
N ASN A 83 26.72 -4.65 13.81
CA ASN A 83 27.94 -5.10 13.13
C ASN A 83 28.40 -4.08 12.06
N LEU A 84 28.92 -2.95 12.52
CA LEU A 84 29.39 -1.88 11.64
C LEU A 84 30.69 -2.23 10.87
N GLU A 85 31.35 -3.32 11.21
CA GLU A 85 32.51 -3.80 10.45
C GLU A 85 32.08 -4.44 9.11
N SER A 86 30.93 -5.12 9.09
CA SER A 86 30.41 -5.77 7.89
C SER A 86 29.52 -4.83 7.06
N ASP A 87 28.87 -3.87 7.70
CA ASP A 87 27.98 -2.91 7.07
C ASP A 87 28.04 -1.56 7.83
N THR A 88 28.48 -0.53 7.15
CA THR A 88 28.73 0.79 7.79
C THR A 88 27.47 1.59 8.10
N ALA A 89 26.28 1.17 7.64
CA ALA A 89 25.04 1.84 7.95
C ALA A 89 24.66 1.61 9.44
N HIS A 90 24.31 2.66 10.16
CA HIS A 90 23.91 2.56 11.57
C HIS A 90 22.58 1.83 11.79
N TYR A 91 21.72 1.84 10.79
CA TYR A 91 20.42 1.17 10.79
C TYR A 91 20.27 0.31 9.55
N LEU A 92 19.53 -0.81 9.67
CA LEU A 92 19.22 -1.71 8.58
C LEU A 92 17.71 -1.84 8.48
N THR A 93 17.17 -1.83 7.25
CA THR A 93 15.74 -1.95 7.01
C THR A 93 15.42 -2.98 5.93
N GLY A 94 14.31 -3.69 6.10
CA GLY A 94 13.78 -4.61 5.12
C GLY A 94 12.90 -3.91 4.09
N GLY A 95 13.03 -4.32 2.83
CA GLY A 95 12.17 -3.89 1.75
C GLY A 95 12.13 -4.91 0.61
N ILE A 96 11.00 -5.00 -0.07
CA ILE A 96 10.80 -5.87 -1.23
C ILE A 96 10.22 -5.07 -2.39
N TRP A 97 10.55 -5.49 -3.60
CA TRP A 97 9.98 -4.95 -4.83
C TRP A 97 9.75 -6.02 -5.90
N THR A 98 8.84 -5.72 -6.83
CA THR A 98 8.57 -6.59 -7.98
C THR A 98 9.34 -6.18 -9.24
N LYS A 99 10.32 -5.27 -9.12
CA LYS A 99 11.11 -4.72 -10.21
C LYS A 99 11.74 -5.81 -11.08
N GLY A 100 11.52 -5.73 -12.39
CA GLY A 100 12.04 -6.68 -13.38
C GLY A 100 11.43 -8.09 -13.32
N LYS A 101 10.44 -8.35 -12.44
CA LYS A 101 9.83 -9.67 -12.24
C LYS A 101 8.33 -9.67 -12.48
N HIS A 102 7.59 -8.79 -11.82
CA HIS A 102 6.14 -8.73 -11.93
C HIS A 102 5.65 -7.30 -12.13
N ALA A 103 4.92 -7.07 -13.22
CA ALA A 103 4.31 -5.79 -13.52
C ALA A 103 2.84 -5.78 -13.12
N PHE A 104 2.40 -4.69 -12.50
CA PHE A 104 1.00 -4.41 -12.26
C PHE A 104 0.47 -3.55 -13.40
N ASP A 105 -0.38 -4.14 -14.23
CA ASP A 105 -1.13 -3.39 -15.23
C ASP A 105 -2.10 -2.42 -14.56
N CYS A 106 -2.55 -1.43 -15.32
CA CYS A 106 -3.56 -0.50 -14.85
C CYS A 106 -4.81 -1.21 -14.33
N GLY A 107 -5.33 -0.73 -13.20
CA GLY A 107 -6.41 -1.37 -12.46
C GLY A 107 -6.36 -0.95 -11.00
N ARG A 108 -6.87 -1.76 -10.09
CA ARG A 108 -6.83 -1.54 -8.65
C ARG A 108 -5.72 -2.37 -8.01
N ILE A 109 -4.87 -1.72 -7.23
CA ILE A 109 -3.86 -2.36 -6.39
C ILE A 109 -4.22 -2.06 -4.94
N GLU A 110 -4.26 -3.09 -4.10
CA GLU A 110 -4.53 -2.99 -2.67
C GLU A 110 -3.48 -3.76 -1.87
N VAL A 111 -3.03 -3.18 -0.77
CA VAL A 111 -2.12 -3.81 0.20
C VAL A 111 -2.75 -3.71 1.59
N ARG A 112 -2.84 -4.84 2.29
CA ARG A 112 -3.25 -4.86 3.69
C ARG A 112 -2.03 -4.96 4.57
N ALA A 113 -1.81 -3.91 5.37
CA ALA A 113 -0.63 -3.83 6.22
C ALA A 113 -0.95 -3.21 7.59
N ARG A 114 -0.14 -3.60 8.58
CA ARG A 114 -0.09 -3.03 9.93
C ARG A 114 1.26 -2.38 10.15
N LEU A 115 1.25 -1.13 10.60
CA LEU A 115 2.43 -0.31 10.73
C LEU A 115 2.65 0.04 12.19
N GLN A 116 3.82 -0.32 12.73
CA GLN A 116 4.26 0.22 14.01
C GLN A 116 4.82 1.63 13.80
N GLY A 117 4.74 2.47 14.83
CA GLY A 117 5.34 3.80 14.85
C GLY A 117 6.61 3.79 15.69
N ALA A 118 7.65 4.48 15.22
CA ALA A 118 8.85 4.81 15.98
C ALA A 118 9.39 6.14 15.45
N LYS A 119 10.08 6.90 16.28
CA LYS A 119 10.73 8.15 15.84
C LYS A 119 11.80 7.85 14.79
N GLY A 120 11.64 8.46 13.62
CA GLY A 120 12.46 8.24 12.43
C GLY A 120 11.99 7.08 11.57
N ALA A 121 10.90 6.37 11.90
CA ALA A 121 10.34 5.32 11.03
C ALA A 121 9.49 5.92 9.90
N TRP A 122 9.68 5.34 8.71
CA TRP A 122 9.03 5.77 7.49
C TRP A 122 8.67 4.56 6.60
N PRO A 123 7.67 3.73 6.99
CA PRO A 123 7.17 2.66 6.13
C PRO A 123 6.43 3.22 4.92
N ALA A 124 6.64 2.60 3.75
CA ALA A 124 6.07 3.01 2.48
C ALA A 124 5.52 1.84 1.66
N ILE A 125 4.47 2.12 0.88
CA ILE A 125 3.87 1.28 -0.18
C ILE A 125 3.71 2.17 -1.40
N TRP A 126 4.47 1.92 -2.46
CA TRP A 126 4.57 2.83 -3.57
C TRP A 126 4.87 2.14 -4.89
N LEU A 127 4.72 2.85 -6.00
CA LEU A 127 4.81 2.32 -7.35
C LEU A 127 5.72 3.18 -8.22
N LEU A 128 6.50 2.51 -9.04
CA LEU A 128 7.31 3.12 -10.10
C LEU A 128 7.08 2.41 -11.43
N PRO A 129 7.35 3.08 -12.58
CA PRO A 129 7.24 2.47 -13.91
C PRO A 129 8.01 1.17 -14.04
N PHE A 130 7.38 0.11 -14.56
CA PHE A 130 8.05 -1.18 -14.76
C PHE A 130 9.18 -1.09 -15.78
N ASP A 131 8.99 -0.35 -16.86
CA ASP A 131 10.02 0.01 -17.84
C ASP A 131 10.78 1.26 -17.37
N THR A 132 11.79 1.05 -16.54
CA THR A 132 12.62 2.12 -15.95
C THR A 132 13.58 2.76 -16.94
N GLU A 133 13.86 2.14 -18.09
CA GLU A 133 14.77 2.67 -19.09
C GLU A 133 14.12 3.81 -19.89
N ASN A 134 12.86 3.58 -20.33
CA ASN A 134 12.11 4.56 -21.11
C ASN A 134 11.32 5.55 -20.24
N ASN A 135 11.02 5.20 -18.98
CA ASN A 135 10.23 6.00 -18.06
C ASN A 135 11.03 6.37 -16.80
N ARG A 136 12.16 7.07 -16.98
CA ARG A 136 13.03 7.47 -15.86
C ARG A 136 12.34 8.48 -14.94
N TRP A 137 12.58 8.32 -13.66
CA TRP A 137 12.12 9.27 -12.65
C TRP A 137 12.70 10.67 -12.86
N PRO A 138 11.92 11.76 -12.71
CA PRO A 138 10.50 11.77 -12.37
C PRO A 138 9.56 11.72 -13.59
N ASN A 139 10.06 11.59 -14.83
CA ASN A 139 9.25 11.66 -16.06
C ASN A 139 8.23 10.53 -16.14
N GLY A 140 8.57 9.33 -15.66
CA GLY A 140 7.67 8.17 -15.63
C GLY A 140 6.65 8.20 -14.50
N GLY A 141 6.81 9.13 -13.57
CA GLY A 141 5.95 9.27 -12.39
C GLY A 141 6.33 8.33 -11.25
N GLU A 142 5.68 8.58 -10.09
CA GLU A 142 5.74 7.81 -8.85
C GLU A 142 4.39 7.94 -8.17
N ILE A 143 3.87 6.83 -7.61
CA ILE A 143 2.57 6.80 -6.93
C ILE A 143 2.80 6.25 -5.52
N ASP A 144 2.72 7.12 -4.52
CA ASP A 144 2.83 6.74 -3.12
C ASP A 144 1.44 6.40 -2.59
N ILE A 145 1.13 5.09 -2.58
CA ILE A 145 -0.17 4.59 -2.10
C ILE A 145 -0.31 4.87 -0.62
N MET A 146 0.79 4.76 0.13
CA MET A 146 0.85 5.01 1.56
C MET A 146 2.28 5.27 1.99
N GLU A 147 2.48 6.36 2.70
CA GLU A 147 3.64 6.61 3.52
C GLU A 147 3.17 7.01 4.93
N ARG A 148 3.91 6.63 5.96
CA ARG A 148 3.64 7.03 7.33
C ARG A 148 4.92 7.51 7.98
N LEU A 149 4.86 8.61 8.73
CA LEU A 149 6.01 9.17 9.42
C LEU A 149 5.88 9.00 10.92
N ASN A 150 6.94 8.53 11.55
CA ASN A 150 7.02 8.48 13.01
C ASN A 150 5.82 7.76 13.67
N HIS A 151 5.09 8.47 14.50
CA HIS A 151 3.89 8.01 15.21
C HIS A 151 2.59 8.58 14.61
N ASP A 152 2.62 9.11 13.39
CA ASP A 152 1.46 9.74 12.78
C ASP A 152 0.26 8.79 12.72
N THR A 153 -0.93 9.35 12.91
CA THR A 153 -2.22 8.64 12.80
C THR A 153 -2.86 8.80 11.44
N ILE A 154 -2.08 9.25 10.47
CA ILE A 154 -2.44 9.47 9.07
C ILE A 154 -1.49 8.73 8.15
N ALA A 155 -1.96 8.42 6.93
CA ALA A 155 -1.15 8.07 5.79
C ALA A 155 -1.04 9.28 4.86
N TYR A 156 0.13 9.48 4.28
CA TYR A 156 0.39 10.40 3.18
C TYR A 156 0.19 9.63 1.87
N GLN A 157 -0.48 10.25 0.90
CA GLN A 157 -0.75 9.70 -0.43
C GLN A 157 -0.36 10.77 -1.44
N THR A 158 0.65 10.48 -2.28
CA THR A 158 1.31 11.49 -3.10
C THR A 158 1.49 10.98 -4.54
N MET A 159 1.58 11.89 -5.50
CA MET A 159 2.03 11.63 -6.86
C MET A 159 3.19 12.54 -7.20
N HIS A 160 4.29 11.93 -7.66
CA HIS A 160 5.43 12.68 -8.18
C HIS A 160 5.55 12.49 -9.69
N SER A 161 5.85 13.56 -10.38
CA SER A 161 6.07 13.55 -11.83
C SER A 161 6.93 14.75 -12.25
N TYR A 162 7.33 14.79 -13.50
CA TYR A 162 8.02 15.97 -14.06
C TYR A 162 7.18 17.25 -13.87
N TYR A 163 5.86 17.15 -14.02
CA TYR A 163 4.93 18.25 -13.85
C TYR A 163 4.95 18.82 -12.43
N THR A 164 4.91 17.96 -11.41
CA THR A 164 4.90 18.40 -10.00
C THR A 164 6.29 18.83 -9.53
N LEU A 165 7.33 18.03 -9.82
CA LEU A 165 8.67 18.24 -9.26
C LEU A 165 9.49 19.29 -10.02
N ASN A 166 9.49 19.23 -11.37
CA ASN A 166 10.31 20.11 -12.18
C ASN A 166 9.59 21.41 -12.55
N LEU A 167 8.30 21.30 -12.96
CA LEU A 167 7.50 22.46 -13.33
C LEU A 167 6.80 23.13 -12.15
N LYS A 168 6.91 22.56 -10.93
CA LYS A 168 6.31 23.07 -9.68
C LYS A 168 4.80 23.30 -9.78
N GLN A 169 4.13 22.42 -10.53
CA GLN A 169 2.66 22.44 -10.68
C GLN A 169 2.03 21.49 -9.65
N ASP A 170 2.17 21.81 -8.39
CA ASP A 170 1.82 20.94 -7.25
C ASP A 170 0.39 21.14 -6.72
N ASN A 171 -0.30 22.22 -7.16
CA ASN A 171 -1.64 22.58 -6.70
C ASN A 171 -2.71 22.64 -7.81
N ASN A 172 -2.37 22.32 -9.05
CA ASN A 172 -3.32 22.32 -10.16
C ASN A 172 -3.11 21.11 -11.11
N PRO A 173 -3.71 19.96 -10.78
CA PRO A 173 -4.47 19.61 -9.55
C PRO A 173 -3.54 19.44 -8.34
N PRO A 174 -4.07 19.47 -7.10
CA PRO A 174 -3.29 19.07 -5.92
C PRO A 174 -2.72 17.68 -6.11
N HIS A 175 -1.44 17.47 -5.74
CA HIS A 175 -0.73 16.22 -6.01
C HIS A 175 -0.58 15.32 -4.78
N TYR A 176 -1.12 15.70 -3.62
CA TYR A 176 -1.08 14.89 -2.41
C TYR A 176 -2.31 15.08 -1.54
N THR A 177 -2.51 14.14 -0.64
CA THR A 177 -3.47 14.21 0.45
C THR A 177 -2.97 13.45 1.68
N THR A 178 -3.67 13.62 2.79
CA THR A 178 -3.52 12.75 3.96
C THR A 178 -4.84 12.08 4.30
N ALA A 179 -4.77 10.86 4.83
CA ALA A 179 -5.94 10.09 5.22
C ALA A 179 -5.76 9.46 6.60
N PRO A 180 -6.80 9.47 7.47
CA PRO A 180 -6.70 8.83 8.76
C PRO A 180 -6.55 7.32 8.63
N ILE A 181 -5.67 6.74 9.45
CA ILE A 181 -5.47 5.31 9.58
C ILE A 181 -5.80 4.84 11.00
N LYS A 182 -5.89 3.52 11.18
CA LYS A 182 -5.92 2.90 12.52
C LYS A 182 -4.48 2.57 12.91
N PRO A 183 -3.84 3.35 13.80
CA PRO A 183 -2.46 3.08 14.22
C PRO A 183 -2.36 1.70 14.87
N ASN A 184 -1.29 0.96 14.54
CA ASN A 184 -1.01 -0.38 15.09
C ASN A 184 -2.10 -1.46 14.79
N ASP A 185 -3.02 -1.20 13.87
CA ASP A 185 -4.00 -2.16 13.36
C ASP A 185 -3.84 -2.32 11.84
N PHE A 186 -4.38 -3.40 11.29
CA PHE A 186 -4.39 -3.59 9.85
C PHE A 186 -5.29 -2.58 9.16
N ASN A 187 -4.73 -1.93 8.15
CA ASN A 187 -5.47 -1.09 7.21
C ASN A 187 -5.28 -1.65 5.79
N VAL A 188 -6.23 -1.35 4.92
CA VAL A 188 -6.11 -1.63 3.48
C VAL A 188 -5.84 -0.31 2.77
N TYR A 189 -4.69 -0.22 2.14
CA TYR A 189 -4.25 0.92 1.34
C TYR A 189 -4.38 0.57 -0.14
N GLY A 190 -4.92 1.47 -0.95
CA GLY A 190 -5.13 1.14 -2.36
C GLY A 190 -5.15 2.33 -3.29
N VAL A 191 -4.90 2.02 -4.58
CA VAL A 191 -5.02 2.98 -5.68
C VAL A 191 -5.67 2.31 -6.89
N ASP A 192 -6.58 3.04 -7.55
CA ASP A 192 -7.08 2.70 -8.88
C ASP A 192 -6.30 3.52 -9.89
N ILE A 193 -5.60 2.85 -10.81
CA ILE A 193 -4.91 3.46 -11.94
C ILE A 193 -5.84 3.39 -13.15
N LEU A 194 -6.48 4.50 -13.48
CA LEU A 194 -7.46 4.62 -14.56
C LEU A 194 -6.89 5.46 -15.73
N PRO A 195 -7.46 5.38 -16.93
CA PRO A 195 -6.97 6.16 -18.08
C PRO A 195 -6.95 7.68 -17.86
N ASP A 196 -7.84 8.16 -16.99
CA ASP A 196 -8.11 9.57 -16.73
C ASP A 196 -7.88 10.03 -15.30
N SER A 197 -7.52 9.12 -14.40
CA SER A 197 -7.34 9.47 -12.99
C SER A 197 -6.60 8.40 -12.18
N LEU A 198 -6.00 8.82 -11.07
CA LEU A 198 -5.65 7.97 -9.94
C LEU A 198 -6.69 8.17 -8.83
N VAL A 199 -7.20 7.09 -8.25
CA VAL A 199 -8.17 7.18 -7.15
C VAL A 199 -7.62 6.40 -5.96
N PHE A 200 -7.31 7.11 -4.88
CA PHE A 200 -6.73 6.54 -3.67
C PHE A 200 -7.80 6.13 -2.66
N HIS A 201 -7.49 5.09 -1.89
CA HIS A 201 -8.38 4.50 -0.90
C HIS A 201 -7.64 4.15 0.39
N VAL A 202 -8.32 4.31 1.52
CA VAL A 202 -7.93 3.72 2.81
C VAL A 202 -9.16 3.02 3.39
N ASN A 203 -9.03 1.72 3.71
CA ASN A 203 -10.10 0.89 4.25
C ASN A 203 -11.38 0.93 3.41
N GLY A 204 -11.23 0.87 2.08
CA GLY A 204 -12.32 0.88 1.11
C GLY A 204 -13.01 2.24 0.91
N LYS A 205 -12.57 3.29 1.62
CA LYS A 205 -13.07 4.65 1.43
C LYS A 205 -12.15 5.42 0.50
N ARG A 206 -12.71 6.04 -0.54
CA ARG A 206 -11.96 6.97 -1.39
C ARG A 206 -11.48 8.15 -0.56
N THR A 207 -10.19 8.41 -0.61
CA THR A 207 -9.51 9.50 0.10
C THR A 207 -9.16 10.65 -0.82
N PHE A 208 -8.75 10.32 -2.06
CA PHE A 208 -8.27 11.31 -3.00
C PHE A 208 -8.52 10.87 -4.45
N THR A 209 -8.57 11.85 -5.36
CA THR A 209 -8.58 11.61 -6.82
C THR A 209 -7.66 12.63 -7.47
N TYR A 210 -6.64 12.13 -8.19
CA TYR A 210 -5.77 12.94 -9.04
C TYR A 210 -6.22 12.78 -10.50
N PRO A 211 -6.83 13.79 -11.12
CA PRO A 211 -7.32 13.70 -12.49
C PRO A 211 -6.21 13.92 -13.51
N ARG A 212 -6.34 13.29 -14.67
CA ARG A 212 -5.68 13.78 -15.89
C ARG A 212 -6.39 15.04 -16.32
N ILE A 213 -5.65 16.14 -16.47
CA ILE A 213 -6.22 17.41 -16.93
C ILE A 213 -5.75 17.75 -18.35
N ASN A 214 -6.52 18.59 -19.04
CA ASN A 214 -6.08 19.17 -20.30
C ASN A 214 -5.11 20.33 -19.99
N THR A 215 -3.85 20.16 -20.38
CA THR A 215 -2.79 21.16 -20.17
C THR A 215 -1.73 21.05 -21.27
N ASP A 216 -1.10 22.15 -21.62
CA ASP A 216 0.07 22.24 -22.52
C ASP A 216 1.39 21.87 -21.83
N LYS A 217 1.37 21.73 -20.49
CA LYS A 217 2.56 21.40 -19.71
C LYS A 217 2.81 19.89 -19.70
N PRO A 218 4.04 19.42 -20.01
CA PRO A 218 4.35 18.01 -20.10
C PRO A 218 4.37 17.30 -18.72
N GLY A 219 4.17 15.97 -18.75
CA GLY A 219 4.37 15.10 -17.59
C GLY A 219 3.29 15.18 -16.51
N GLN A 220 2.09 15.70 -16.83
CA GLN A 220 1.02 15.84 -15.86
C GLN A 220 0.43 14.48 -15.45
N PHE A 221 0.31 13.51 -16.37
CA PHE A 221 -0.28 12.21 -16.07
C PHE A 221 0.49 11.06 -16.74
N PRO A 222 1.71 10.73 -16.26
CA PRO A 222 2.51 9.63 -16.81
C PRO A 222 2.13 8.24 -16.27
N PHE A 223 1.13 8.13 -15.40
CA PHE A 223 0.87 6.98 -14.52
C PHE A 223 0.14 5.81 -15.19
N TYR A 224 -0.51 6.02 -16.35
CA TYR A 224 -1.28 4.97 -17.04
C TYR A 224 -0.39 4.06 -17.87
N ILE A 225 0.54 3.39 -17.19
CA ILE A 225 1.51 2.43 -17.72
C ILE A 225 1.71 1.30 -16.70
N PRO A 226 2.25 0.13 -17.07
CA PRO A 226 2.60 -0.92 -16.11
C PRO A 226 3.58 -0.40 -15.05
N GLN A 227 3.34 -0.77 -13.81
CA GLN A 227 4.10 -0.35 -12.64
C GLN A 227 4.76 -1.55 -11.96
N TYR A 228 5.85 -1.35 -11.22
CA TYR A 228 6.29 -2.29 -10.21
C TYR A 228 6.01 -1.73 -8.81
N LEU A 229 5.77 -2.65 -7.87
CA LEU A 229 5.41 -2.30 -6.51
C LEU A 229 6.65 -2.38 -5.62
N LEU A 230 6.79 -1.40 -4.72
CA LEU A 230 7.76 -1.37 -3.63
C LEU A 230 6.99 -1.34 -2.31
N ILE A 231 7.46 -2.14 -1.35
CA ILE A 231 6.97 -2.15 0.03
C ILE A 231 8.21 -2.22 0.91
N ASP A 232 8.45 -1.19 1.71
CA ASP A 232 9.65 -1.10 2.48
C ASP A 232 9.48 -0.33 3.80
N MET A 233 10.25 -0.75 4.80
CA MET A 233 10.55 0.04 5.97
C MET A 233 11.75 0.93 5.64
N GLN A 234 11.66 2.19 6.03
CA GLN A 234 12.73 3.17 5.88
C GLN A 234 13.02 3.80 7.24
N LEU A 235 14.25 4.22 7.49
CA LEU A 235 14.65 4.83 8.75
C LEU A 235 15.49 6.08 8.53
N GLY A 236 15.05 7.18 9.13
CA GLY A 236 15.75 8.47 9.04
C GLY A 236 15.59 9.13 7.68
N GLY A 237 16.10 10.34 7.58
CA GLY A 237 16.06 11.14 6.38
C GLY A 237 15.60 12.57 6.63
N SER A 238 15.68 13.39 5.59
CA SER A 238 15.37 14.81 5.67
C SER A 238 13.91 15.10 5.99
N TRP A 239 13.01 14.22 5.56
CA TRP A 239 11.57 14.37 5.77
C TRP A 239 11.08 13.84 7.11
N VAL A 240 11.49 12.63 7.49
CA VAL A 240 11.03 11.98 8.74
C VAL A 240 11.85 12.38 9.97
N GLY A 241 13.08 12.87 9.76
CA GLY A 241 13.98 13.28 10.82
C GLY A 241 14.88 12.16 11.36
N ALA A 242 15.53 12.43 12.48
CA ALA A 242 16.48 11.51 13.09
C ALA A 242 15.79 10.30 13.75
N VAL A 243 16.44 9.15 13.66
CA VAL A 243 16.01 7.90 14.31
C VAL A 243 16.28 7.95 15.80
N ASP A 244 15.35 7.48 16.62
CA ASP A 244 15.55 7.15 18.01
C ASP A 244 15.82 5.64 18.16
N PRO A 245 17.07 5.20 18.37
CA PRO A 245 17.41 3.78 18.42
C PRO A 245 16.76 3.03 19.59
N SER A 246 16.31 3.73 20.62
CA SER A 246 15.63 3.11 21.78
C SER A 246 14.23 2.60 21.43
N GLN A 247 13.66 3.03 20.29
CA GLN A 247 12.35 2.62 19.79
C GLN A 247 12.44 1.51 18.73
N LEU A 248 13.61 0.98 18.47
CA LEU A 248 13.84 -0.13 17.54
C LEU A 248 13.92 -1.47 18.29
N PRO A 249 13.53 -2.58 17.67
CA PRO A 249 13.05 -2.70 16.29
C PRO A 249 11.68 -2.09 16.06
N VAL A 250 11.43 -1.59 14.84
CA VAL A 250 10.12 -1.17 14.36
C VAL A 250 9.70 -2.06 13.19
N GLU A 251 8.41 -2.39 13.09
CA GLU A 251 7.92 -3.39 12.17
C GLU A 251 6.78 -2.87 11.26
N MET A 252 6.77 -3.36 10.04
CA MET A 252 5.67 -3.27 9.09
C MET A 252 5.26 -4.70 8.72
N GLU A 253 4.02 -5.07 9.02
CA GLU A 253 3.47 -6.39 8.71
C GLU A 253 2.57 -6.30 7.49
N ILE A 254 2.85 -7.09 6.46
CA ILE A 254 2.10 -7.16 5.21
C ILE A 254 1.34 -8.48 5.19
N ASP A 255 0.01 -8.42 5.23
CA ASP A 255 -0.88 -9.58 5.22
C ASP A 255 -1.13 -10.08 3.79
N TRP A 256 -1.40 -9.16 2.87
CA TRP A 256 -1.57 -9.50 1.45
C TRP A 256 -1.40 -8.29 0.53
N VAL A 257 -1.08 -8.61 -0.73
CA VAL A 257 -1.14 -7.71 -1.88
C VAL A 257 -2.13 -8.28 -2.89
N LYS A 258 -3.01 -7.44 -3.43
CA LYS A 258 -4.02 -7.83 -4.42
C LYS A 258 -4.05 -6.87 -5.59
N HIS A 259 -4.14 -7.45 -6.79
CA HIS A 259 -4.31 -6.71 -8.04
C HIS A 259 -5.62 -7.10 -8.71
N TYR A 260 -6.38 -6.10 -9.10
CA TYR A 260 -7.67 -6.26 -9.75
C TYR A 260 -7.69 -5.50 -11.07
N GLN A 261 -8.38 -6.06 -12.05
CA GLN A 261 -8.72 -5.38 -13.29
C GLN A 261 -10.22 -5.12 -13.40
N PRO A 262 -10.66 -4.10 -14.16
CA PRO A 262 -12.07 -3.88 -14.43
C PRO A 262 -12.69 -5.13 -15.05
N ARG A 263 -13.90 -5.51 -14.64
CA ARG A 263 -14.67 -6.55 -15.35
C ARG A 263 -15.04 -6.02 -16.72
N LYS A 264 -14.70 -6.76 -17.78
CA LYS A 264 -15.23 -6.49 -19.13
C LYS A 264 -16.76 -6.57 -19.05
N LYS A 265 -17.43 -5.55 -19.58
CA LYS A 265 -18.89 -5.54 -19.75
C LYS A 265 -19.33 -6.56 -20.78
#